data_ab6be0060f36eb254384df872d061f26
#
_entry.id   ab6be0060f36eb254384df872d061f26
#
_cell.length_a   1.000
_cell.length_b   1.000
_cell.length_c   1.000
_cell.angle_alpha   90.00
_cell.angle_beta   90.00
_cell.angle_gamma   90.00
#
_symmetry.space_group_name_H-M   'P 1'
#
loop_
_entity.id
_entity.type
_entity.pdbx_description
1 polymer ?
#
loop_
_entity_poly.entity_id
_entity_poly.type
_entity_poly.pdbx_seq_one_letter_code
_entity_poly.pdbx_strand_id
1 'polypeptide(L)'
;RSLHVQPNEIRGLKTKGSQRVIPLSDTSLAALQQHRQGKEDGDAVFPRYARTNGNTSLSAMMMKHFRKVITDPKKSLHSLRHRMKDALRNTGCGDELGKSILGHTTAGVSARYGSGHSVEAMREVLEKIW
;
A
#
# COMPACT_ATOMS: atom_id res chain seq x y z
N ARG A 1 -3.00 13.46 4.96
CA ARG A 1 -1.89 12.79 4.25
C ARG A 1 -2.11 11.27 4.23
N SER A 2 -2.99 10.81 3.34
CA SER A 2 -3.36 9.39 3.27
C SER A 2 -3.57 8.93 1.83
N LEU A 3 -3.40 7.64 1.60
CA LEU A 3 -3.69 6.94 0.35
C LEU A 3 -5.00 6.17 0.52
N HIS A 4 -5.96 6.42 -0.38
CA HIS A 4 -7.21 5.69 -0.43
C HIS A 4 -7.11 4.55 -1.44
N VAL A 5 -7.15 3.31 -0.96
CA VAL A 5 -7.20 2.12 -1.80
C VAL A 5 -8.66 1.77 -2.02
N GLN A 6 -9.16 2.02 -3.24
CA GLN A 6 -10.56 1.81 -3.62
C GLN A 6 -10.65 1.34 -5.07
N PRO A 7 -11.76 0.71 -5.49
CA PRO A 7 -11.98 0.38 -6.89
C PRO A 7 -12.15 1.66 -7.71
N ASN A 8 -11.80 1.58 -8.98
CA ASN A 8 -12.06 2.63 -9.97
C ASN A 8 -12.46 2.00 -11.32
N GLU A 9 -12.69 2.82 -12.32
CA GLU A 9 -13.13 2.38 -13.66
C GLU A 9 -12.14 1.42 -14.35
N ILE A 10 -10.85 1.54 -14.03
CA ILE A 10 -9.77 0.75 -14.66
C ILE A 10 -9.52 -0.56 -13.90
N ARG A 11 -9.75 -0.55 -12.58
CA ARG A 11 -9.33 -1.65 -11.70
C ARG A 11 -10.29 -1.86 -10.54
N GLY A 12 -10.75 -3.09 -10.40
CA GLY A 12 -11.42 -3.56 -9.19
C GLY A 12 -10.44 -3.93 -8.07
N LEU A 13 -10.99 -4.23 -6.90
CA LEU A 13 -10.24 -4.81 -5.78
C LEU A 13 -10.42 -6.33 -5.76
N LYS A 14 -9.36 -7.05 -5.38
CA LYS A 14 -9.40 -8.52 -5.26
C LYS A 14 -10.45 -8.99 -4.24
N THR A 15 -10.63 -8.24 -3.16
CA THR A 15 -11.62 -8.51 -2.11
C THR A 15 -12.17 -7.18 -1.58
N LYS A 16 -13.40 -7.18 -1.04
CA LYS A 16 -13.98 -6.00 -0.36
C LYS A 16 -13.11 -5.49 0.79
N GLY A 17 -12.46 -6.38 1.54
CA GLY A 17 -11.55 -6.03 2.64
C GLY A 17 -10.23 -5.39 2.20
N SER A 18 -9.96 -5.33 0.88
CA SER A 18 -8.81 -4.61 0.36
C SER A 18 -9.01 -3.09 0.32
N GLN A 19 -10.26 -2.62 0.39
CA GLN A 19 -10.57 -1.19 0.46
C GLN A 19 -10.14 -0.64 1.83
N ARG A 20 -9.32 0.39 1.83
CA ARG A 20 -8.78 0.98 3.05
C ARG A 20 -8.14 2.34 2.82
N VAL A 21 -7.91 3.06 3.89
CA VAL A 21 -7.13 4.29 3.94
C VAL A 21 -5.83 4.00 4.67
N ILE A 22 -4.70 4.41 4.11
CA ILE A 22 -3.37 4.18 4.69
C ILE A 22 -2.67 5.55 4.82
N PRO A 23 -2.12 5.91 5.99
CA PRO A 23 -1.29 7.11 6.10
C PRO A 23 -0.03 6.97 5.24
N LEU A 24 0.43 8.08 4.68
CA LEU A 24 1.66 8.17 3.92
C LEU A 24 2.78 8.71 4.80
N SER A 25 3.98 8.17 4.67
CA SER A 25 5.20 8.79 5.20
C SER A 25 5.48 10.10 4.47
N ASP A 26 6.23 11.00 5.10
CA ASP A 26 6.61 12.27 4.48
C ASP A 26 7.42 12.05 3.19
N THR A 27 8.30 11.05 3.18
CA THR A 27 9.06 10.66 1.98
C THR A 27 8.14 10.21 0.84
N SER A 28 7.16 9.35 1.14
CA SER A 28 6.19 8.88 0.14
C SER A 28 5.30 10.03 -0.36
N LEU A 29 4.89 10.92 0.53
CA LEU A 29 4.10 12.08 0.19
C LEU A 29 4.87 13.03 -0.74
N ALA A 30 6.13 13.36 -0.39
CA ALA A 30 6.98 14.22 -1.21
C ALA A 30 7.20 13.65 -2.61
N ALA A 31 7.47 12.34 -2.72
CA ALA A 31 7.61 11.67 -4.01
C ALA A 31 6.34 11.76 -4.86
N LEU A 32 5.16 11.53 -4.27
CA LEU A 32 3.89 11.66 -4.97
C LEU A 32 3.59 13.10 -5.38
N GLN A 33 3.87 14.07 -4.52
CA GLN A 33 3.70 15.50 -4.82
C GLN A 33 4.59 15.94 -5.99
N GLN A 34 5.85 15.49 -6.02
CA GLN A 34 6.75 15.76 -7.14
C GLN A 34 6.19 15.24 -8.46
N HIS A 35 5.63 14.02 -8.49
CA HIS A 35 5.03 13.45 -9.70
C HIS A 35 3.68 14.07 -10.06
N ARG A 36 3.04 14.77 -9.12
CA ARG A 36 1.78 15.48 -9.35
C ARG A 36 1.96 16.90 -9.89
N GLN A 37 3.15 17.46 -9.86
CA GLN A 37 3.40 18.81 -10.38
C GLN A 37 2.95 18.94 -11.83
N GLY A 38 2.19 20.01 -12.13
CA GLY A 38 1.65 20.27 -13.46
C GLY A 38 0.47 19.38 -13.87
N LYS A 39 -0.15 18.66 -12.94
CA LYS A 39 -1.37 17.87 -13.16
C LYS A 39 -2.56 18.48 -12.43
N GLU A 40 -3.73 18.37 -13.02
CA GLU A 40 -5.00 18.81 -12.43
C GLU A 40 -5.58 17.75 -11.47
N ASP A 41 -6.62 18.16 -10.74
CA ASP A 41 -7.37 17.22 -9.89
C ASP A 41 -8.11 16.22 -10.79
N GLY A 42 -7.95 14.93 -10.46
CA GLY A 42 -8.47 13.84 -11.27
C GLY A 42 -7.45 13.21 -12.21
N ASP A 43 -6.36 13.90 -12.53
CA ASP A 43 -5.32 13.34 -13.36
C ASP A 43 -4.60 12.18 -12.70
N ALA A 44 -4.26 11.17 -13.49
CA ALA A 44 -3.44 10.07 -13.02
C ALA A 44 -2.02 10.53 -12.69
N VAL A 45 -1.55 10.22 -11.46
CA VAL A 45 -0.16 10.50 -11.06
C VAL A 45 0.83 9.79 -11.99
N PHE A 46 0.50 8.58 -12.42
CA PHE A 46 1.31 7.77 -13.34
C PHE A 46 0.49 7.37 -14.57
N PRO A 47 0.25 8.28 -15.54
CA PRO A 47 -0.66 8.04 -16.67
C PRO A 47 -0.26 6.84 -17.54
N ARG A 48 1.04 6.56 -17.66
CA ARG A 48 1.54 5.39 -18.39
C ARG A 48 0.97 4.07 -17.87
N TYR A 49 0.64 3.99 -16.59
CA TYR A 49 0.14 2.78 -15.92
C TYR A 49 -1.34 2.85 -15.54
N ALA A 50 -1.97 4.02 -15.69
CA ALA A 50 -3.38 4.22 -15.41
C ALA A 50 -4.25 3.74 -16.60
N ARG A 51 -4.15 2.45 -16.93
CA ARG A 51 -4.84 1.80 -18.04
C ARG A 51 -5.04 0.31 -17.76
N THR A 52 -5.86 -0.34 -18.55
CA THR A 52 -6.03 -1.81 -18.50
C THR A 52 -4.65 -2.50 -18.60
N ASN A 53 -4.40 -3.47 -17.74
CA ASN A 53 -3.11 -4.19 -17.60
C ASN A 53 -1.89 -3.31 -17.27
N GLY A 54 -2.10 -2.03 -16.90
CA GLY A 54 -1.02 -1.13 -16.49
C GLY A 54 -0.25 -1.62 -15.25
N ASN A 55 -0.93 -2.32 -14.34
CA ASN A 55 -0.32 -2.95 -13.17
C ASN A 55 0.71 -4.03 -13.55
N THR A 56 0.48 -4.81 -14.59
CA THR A 56 1.43 -5.82 -15.09
C THR A 56 2.67 -5.13 -15.66
N SER A 57 2.48 -4.09 -16.47
CA SER A 57 3.59 -3.29 -17.03
C SER A 57 4.41 -2.61 -15.94
N LEU A 58 3.75 -2.05 -14.92
CA LEU A 58 4.41 -1.45 -13.76
C LEU A 58 5.21 -2.50 -12.98
N SER A 59 4.62 -3.65 -12.71
CA SER A 59 5.29 -4.74 -11.98
C SER A 59 6.54 -5.23 -12.71
N ALA A 60 6.48 -5.41 -14.02
CA ALA A 60 7.63 -5.80 -14.83
C ALA A 60 8.75 -4.76 -14.78
N MET A 61 8.40 -3.47 -14.92
CA MET A 61 9.37 -2.37 -14.83
C MET A 61 10.00 -2.31 -13.43
N MET A 62 9.21 -2.37 -12.39
CA MET A 62 9.71 -2.35 -11.00
C MET A 62 10.61 -3.57 -10.72
N MET A 63 10.26 -4.76 -11.20
CA MET A 63 11.12 -5.94 -11.07
C MET A 63 12.46 -5.76 -11.77
N LYS A 64 12.49 -5.14 -12.94
CA LYS A 64 13.75 -4.82 -13.64
C LYS A 64 14.65 -3.92 -12.80
N HIS A 65 14.10 -2.90 -12.12
CA HIS A 65 14.87 -2.05 -11.19
C HIS A 65 15.25 -2.81 -9.92
N PHE A 66 14.35 -3.57 -9.34
CA PHE A 66 14.59 -4.37 -8.16
C PHE A 66 15.77 -5.33 -8.35
N ARG A 67 15.88 -5.97 -9.52
CA ARG A 67 16.97 -6.91 -9.85
C ARG A 67 18.34 -6.27 -9.97
N LYS A 68 18.44 -4.95 -10.15
CA LYS A 68 19.73 -4.25 -10.15
C LYS A 68 20.37 -4.19 -8.76
N VAL A 69 19.56 -4.30 -7.71
CA VAL A 69 20.00 -4.20 -6.30
C VAL A 69 19.89 -5.55 -5.61
N ILE A 70 18.80 -6.27 -5.84
CA ILE A 70 18.52 -7.56 -5.19
C ILE A 70 18.72 -8.68 -6.20
N THR A 71 19.85 -9.36 -6.09
CA THR A 71 20.26 -10.44 -7.00
C THR A 71 19.69 -11.82 -6.62
N ASP A 72 19.24 -12.01 -5.37
CA ASP A 72 18.65 -13.27 -4.91
C ASP A 72 17.36 -13.58 -5.73
N PRO A 73 17.35 -14.70 -6.52
CA PRO A 73 16.24 -15.05 -7.38
C PRO A 73 14.94 -15.37 -6.60
N LYS A 74 15.06 -15.75 -5.33
CA LYS A 74 13.91 -16.05 -4.45
C LYS A 74 13.18 -14.79 -3.96
N LYS A 75 13.81 -13.62 -4.07
CA LYS A 75 13.20 -12.35 -3.68
C LYS A 75 12.42 -11.73 -4.83
N SER A 76 11.32 -11.07 -4.52
CA SER A 76 10.46 -10.37 -5.47
C SER A 76 9.89 -9.12 -4.85
N LEU A 77 9.13 -8.32 -5.60
CA LEU A 77 8.38 -7.17 -5.04
C LEU A 77 7.45 -7.59 -3.89
N HIS A 78 6.93 -8.82 -3.92
CA HIS A 78 6.10 -9.35 -2.83
C HIS A 78 6.89 -9.51 -1.53
N SER A 79 8.20 -9.68 -1.60
CA SER A 79 9.07 -9.73 -0.41
C SER A 79 9.07 -8.42 0.38
N LEU A 80 8.80 -7.28 -0.25
CA LEU A 80 8.60 -6.00 0.43
C LEU A 80 7.38 -6.04 1.36
N ARG A 81 6.33 -6.75 0.93
CA ARG A 81 5.15 -6.96 1.77
C ARG A 81 5.44 -7.86 2.97
N HIS A 82 6.27 -8.90 2.80
CA HIS A 82 6.72 -9.73 3.93
C HIS A 82 7.55 -8.90 4.91
N ARG A 83 8.50 -8.10 4.39
CA ARG A 83 9.29 -7.18 5.23
C ARG A 83 8.39 -6.23 6.03
N MET A 84 7.38 -5.63 5.40
CA MET A 84 6.44 -4.75 6.09
C MET A 84 5.68 -5.50 7.19
N LYS A 85 5.26 -6.73 6.94
CA LYS A 85 4.59 -7.56 7.95
C LYS A 85 5.49 -7.81 9.16
N ASP A 86 6.76 -8.11 8.93
CA ASP A 86 7.72 -8.33 10.01
C ASP A 86 8.04 -7.03 10.76
N ALA A 87 8.17 -5.91 10.04
CA ALA A 87 8.35 -4.60 10.65
C ALA A 87 7.16 -4.23 11.55
N LEU A 88 5.92 -4.44 11.10
CA LEU A 88 4.73 -4.23 11.91
C LEU A 88 4.73 -5.08 13.19
N ARG A 89 5.10 -6.35 13.10
CA ARG A 89 5.23 -7.22 14.28
C ARG A 89 6.26 -6.67 15.28
N ASN A 90 7.38 -6.18 14.78
CA ASN A 90 8.46 -5.64 15.64
C ASN A 90 8.07 -4.33 16.33
N THR A 91 7.05 -3.61 15.87
CA THR A 91 6.51 -2.45 16.59
C THR A 91 5.67 -2.83 17.81
N GLY A 92 5.34 -4.11 17.97
CA GLY A 92 4.40 -4.57 19.00
C GLY A 92 2.94 -4.21 18.70
N CYS A 93 2.59 -3.78 17.50
CA CYS A 93 1.20 -3.50 17.15
C CYS A 93 0.36 -4.79 17.16
N GLY A 94 -0.90 -4.65 17.55
CA GLY A 94 -1.85 -5.76 17.52
C GLY A 94 -2.04 -6.32 16.10
N ASP A 95 -2.27 -7.64 16.01
CA ASP A 95 -2.40 -8.34 14.72
C ASP A 95 -3.53 -7.76 13.83
N GLU A 96 -4.63 -7.29 14.43
CA GLU A 96 -5.74 -6.67 13.68
C GLU A 96 -5.35 -5.35 13.03
N LEU A 97 -4.59 -4.50 13.73
CA LEU A 97 -4.08 -3.24 13.19
C LEU A 97 -3.10 -3.50 12.04
N GLY A 98 -2.18 -4.45 12.22
CA GLY A 98 -1.26 -4.87 11.16
C GLY A 98 -1.99 -5.42 9.93
N LYS A 99 -3.05 -6.21 10.12
CA LYS A 99 -3.90 -6.71 9.02
C LYS A 99 -4.64 -5.58 8.30
N SER A 100 -5.15 -4.59 9.04
CA SER A 100 -5.81 -3.41 8.47
C SER A 100 -4.87 -2.63 7.56
N ILE A 101 -3.64 -2.35 8.01
CA ILE A 101 -2.61 -1.68 7.21
C ILE A 101 -2.29 -2.47 5.94
N LEU A 102 -2.11 -3.79 6.07
CA LEU A 102 -1.78 -4.67 4.95
C LEU A 102 -2.98 -4.99 4.04
N GLY A 103 -4.21 -4.67 4.44
CA GLY A 103 -5.43 -5.02 3.70
C GLY A 103 -5.69 -6.53 3.67
N HIS A 104 -5.40 -7.22 4.76
CA HIS A 104 -5.81 -8.59 4.97
C HIS A 104 -7.21 -8.63 5.56
N THR A 105 -8.08 -9.48 5.01
CA THR A 105 -9.39 -9.71 5.58
C THR A 105 -9.25 -10.47 6.89
N THR A 106 -9.78 -9.94 7.98
CA THR A 106 -9.92 -10.69 9.22
C THR A 106 -11.13 -11.59 9.07
N ALA A 107 -10.93 -12.89 8.98
CA ALA A 107 -12.03 -13.86 9.07
C ALA A 107 -12.44 -13.99 10.53
N GLY A 108 -13.56 -13.40 10.94
CA GLY A 108 -14.07 -13.51 12.30
C GLY A 108 -15.21 -12.55 12.59
N VAL A 109 -15.95 -12.85 13.64
CA VAL A 109 -17.11 -12.05 14.09
C VAL A 109 -16.66 -10.65 14.56
N SER A 110 -15.46 -10.50 15.12
CA SER A 110 -14.90 -9.22 15.57
C SER A 110 -14.70 -8.21 14.44
N ALA A 111 -14.48 -8.67 13.20
CA ALA A 111 -14.37 -7.79 12.03
C ALA A 111 -15.67 -7.07 11.66
N ARG A 112 -16.79 -7.46 12.24
CA ARG A 112 -18.12 -6.85 12.03
C ARG A 112 -18.48 -5.79 13.07
N TYR A 113 -17.75 -5.73 14.19
CA TYR A 113 -18.00 -4.79 15.27
C TYR A 113 -16.90 -3.73 15.31
N GLY A 114 -17.27 -2.47 15.09
CA GLY A 114 -16.41 -1.30 15.14
C GLY A 114 -16.14 -0.68 13.77
N SER A 115 -15.77 0.60 13.79
CA SER A 115 -15.46 1.42 12.60
C SER A 115 -14.05 1.18 12.03
N GLY A 116 -13.36 0.12 12.46
CA GLY A 116 -11.98 -0.15 12.09
C GLY A 116 -10.98 0.70 12.89
N HIS A 117 -9.70 0.60 12.52
CA HIS A 117 -8.66 1.39 13.15
C HIS A 117 -8.57 2.79 12.52
N SER A 118 -8.37 3.82 13.36
CA SER A 118 -8.21 5.19 12.88
C SER A 118 -6.91 5.35 12.07
N VAL A 119 -6.90 6.34 11.17
CA VAL A 119 -5.70 6.68 10.39
C VAL A 119 -4.56 7.13 11.31
N GLU A 120 -4.90 7.77 12.43
CA GLU A 120 -3.97 8.21 13.47
C GLU A 120 -3.27 7.02 14.13
N ALA A 121 -4.02 6.02 14.56
CA ALA A 121 -3.45 4.80 15.15
C ALA A 121 -2.54 4.05 14.16
N MET A 122 -2.91 3.99 12.87
CA MET A 122 -2.06 3.43 11.84
C MET A 122 -0.78 4.27 11.65
N ARG A 123 -0.87 5.59 11.71
CA ARG A 123 0.25 6.53 11.58
C ARG A 123 1.28 6.31 12.69
N GLU A 124 0.84 6.29 13.94
CA GLU A 124 1.72 6.07 15.11
C GLU A 124 2.54 4.77 14.98
N VAL A 125 1.94 3.72 14.45
CA VAL A 125 2.64 2.44 14.23
C VAL A 125 3.62 2.54 13.06
N LEU A 126 3.21 3.16 11.96
CA LEU A 126 4.04 3.27 10.77
C LEU A 126 5.23 4.22 10.97
N GLU A 127 5.09 5.28 11.79
CA GLU A 127 6.19 6.18 12.15
C GLU A 127 7.32 5.49 12.93
N LYS A 128 7.05 4.35 13.55
CA LYS A 128 8.09 3.51 14.17
C LYS A 128 8.87 2.66 13.14
N ILE A 129 8.43 2.62 11.89
CA ILE A 129 8.99 1.75 10.85
C ILE A 129 9.82 2.54 9.83
N TRP A 130 9.44 3.79 9.50
CA TRP A 130 10.12 4.62 8.49
C TRP A 130 10.85 5.85 9.01
#